data_929e7e2a741993f813b27f4449322805
#
_entry.id   929e7e2a741993f813b27f4449322805
#
_cell.length_a   1.000
_cell.length_b   1.000
_cell.length_c   1.000
_cell.angle_alpha   90.00
_cell.angle_beta   90.00
_cell.angle_gamma   90.00
#
_symmetry.space_group_name_H-M   'P 1'
#
loop_
_entity.id
_entity.type
_entity.pdbx_description
1 polymer ?
#
loop_
_entity_poly.entity_id
_entity_poly.type
_entity_poly.pdbx_seq_one_letter_code
_entity_poly.pdbx_strand_id
1 'polypeptide(L)'
;MDTSRIQLAHGGGGQLTAELIRDVILPALGGGQDPHALADAAVLETGGGRVAFTTDTYVVQPLEFPGGDIGKLAVCGTINDLAVCGAKPLALSMGLVLQEGLEIDLLRRVLDSA
;
A
#
# COMPACT_ATOMS: atom_id res chain seq x y z
N MET A 1 -21.22 14.54 -5.85
CA MET A 1 -20.33 13.38 -6.02
C MET A 1 -19.95 12.86 -4.64
N ASP A 2 -20.13 11.59 -4.41
CA ASP A 2 -19.77 10.97 -3.13
C ASP A 2 -18.26 10.81 -3.05
N THR A 3 -17.61 11.54 -2.15
CA THR A 3 -16.17 11.50 -1.93
C THR A 3 -15.76 10.56 -0.80
N SER A 4 -16.71 9.85 -0.18
CA SER A 4 -16.48 8.97 0.95
C SER A 4 -16.17 7.53 0.55
N ARG A 5 -16.37 7.19 -0.72
CA ARG A 5 -16.22 5.83 -1.23
C ARG A 5 -15.40 5.79 -2.50
N ILE A 6 -14.73 4.66 -2.68
CA ILE A 6 -13.99 4.39 -3.91
C ILE A 6 -14.97 4.26 -5.09
N GLN A 7 -14.63 4.92 -6.18
CA GLN A 7 -15.33 4.89 -7.45
C GLN A 7 -14.44 4.28 -8.53
N LEU A 8 -15.03 3.77 -9.60
CA LEU A 8 -14.24 3.22 -10.71
C LEU A 8 -13.24 4.23 -11.27
N ALA A 9 -13.60 5.50 -11.31
CA ALA A 9 -12.72 6.56 -11.80
C ALA A 9 -11.44 6.74 -10.96
N HIS A 10 -11.41 6.28 -9.72
CA HIS A 10 -10.19 6.28 -8.90
C HIS A 10 -9.10 5.36 -9.46
N GLY A 11 -9.45 4.40 -10.31
CA GLY A 11 -8.51 3.51 -10.98
C GLY A 11 -8.18 3.90 -12.42
N GLY A 12 -8.72 5.01 -12.92
CA GLY A 12 -8.58 5.39 -14.31
C GLY A 12 -7.28 6.07 -14.70
N GLY A 13 -6.42 6.38 -13.74
CA GLY A 13 -5.14 7.05 -13.99
C GLY A 13 -5.26 8.56 -14.18
N GLY A 14 -6.46 9.13 -13.99
CA GLY A 14 -6.71 10.56 -14.15
C GLY A 14 -6.67 11.34 -12.84
N GLN A 15 -7.48 12.40 -12.79
CA GLN A 15 -7.51 13.32 -11.65
C GLN A 15 -7.92 12.65 -10.35
N LEU A 16 -8.96 11.80 -10.36
CA LEU A 16 -9.41 11.11 -9.16
C LEU A 16 -8.34 10.14 -8.62
N THR A 17 -7.60 9.49 -9.50
CA THR A 17 -6.46 8.65 -9.08
C THR A 17 -5.40 9.51 -8.41
N ALA A 18 -5.04 10.64 -9.00
CA ALA A 18 -4.05 11.55 -8.44
C ALA A 18 -4.49 12.09 -7.08
N GLU A 19 -5.76 12.45 -6.93
CA GLU A 19 -6.31 12.93 -5.66
C GLU A 19 -6.28 11.83 -4.59
N LEU A 20 -6.65 10.60 -4.94
CA LEU A 20 -6.60 9.47 -4.02
C LEU A 20 -5.18 9.24 -3.51
N ILE A 21 -4.20 9.25 -4.41
CA ILE A 21 -2.80 9.07 -4.04
C ILE A 21 -2.34 10.22 -3.13
N ARG A 22 -2.59 11.46 -3.53
CA ARG A 22 -2.12 12.64 -2.79
C ARG A 22 -2.77 12.79 -1.43
N ASP A 23 -4.09 12.57 -1.35
CA ASP A 23 -4.87 12.95 -0.18
C ASP A 23 -5.10 11.79 0.81
N VAL A 24 -5.00 10.56 0.35
CA VAL A 24 -5.30 9.37 1.16
C VAL A 24 -4.07 8.46 1.31
N ILE A 25 -3.51 8.02 0.19
CA ILE A 25 -2.49 6.96 0.22
C ILE A 25 -1.15 7.48 0.75
N LEU A 26 -0.62 8.54 0.17
CA LEU A 26 0.67 9.09 0.59
C LEU A 26 0.68 9.54 2.05
N PRO A 27 -0.32 10.29 2.54
CA PRO A 27 -0.34 10.66 3.95
C PRO A 27 -0.34 9.46 4.89
N ALA A 28 -1.06 8.41 4.55
CA ALA A 28 -1.14 7.19 5.36
C ALA A 28 0.17 6.40 5.38
N LEU A 29 0.94 6.45 4.29
CA LEU A 29 2.21 5.73 4.16
C LEU A 29 3.44 6.57 4.55
N GLY A 30 3.26 7.60 5.36
CA GLY A 30 4.35 8.40 5.87
C GLY A 30 4.54 9.76 5.23
N GLY A 31 3.79 10.09 4.20
CA GLY A 31 3.47 11.42 3.72
C GLY A 31 4.59 12.39 3.38
N GLY A 32 5.86 11.98 3.42
CA GLY A 32 6.99 12.89 3.28
C GLY A 32 7.41 13.21 1.85
N GLN A 33 6.79 12.60 0.86
CA GLN A 33 7.16 12.83 -0.54
C GLN A 33 6.23 13.83 -1.20
N ASP A 34 6.83 14.72 -2.00
CA ASP A 34 6.07 15.60 -2.87
C ASP A 34 5.35 14.75 -3.94
N PRO A 35 4.00 14.80 -4.01
CA PRO A 35 3.25 14.05 -5.02
C PRO A 35 3.67 14.39 -6.45
N HIS A 36 4.16 15.61 -6.69
CA HIS A 36 4.62 16.03 -8.01
C HIS A 36 6.00 15.45 -8.38
N ALA A 37 6.72 14.94 -7.39
CA ALA A 37 8.03 14.31 -7.60
C ALA A 37 7.94 12.80 -7.77
N LEU A 38 6.74 12.21 -7.74
CA LEU A 38 6.56 10.77 -7.92
C LEU A 38 6.93 10.35 -9.34
N ALA A 39 7.85 9.40 -9.42
CA ALA A 39 8.28 8.81 -10.67
C ALA A 39 7.53 7.50 -10.94
N ASP A 40 7.63 7.00 -12.17
CA ASP A 40 7.02 5.72 -12.55
C ASP A 40 7.65 4.52 -11.84
N ALA A 41 8.86 4.69 -11.31
CA ALA A 41 9.57 3.64 -10.61
C ALA A 41 10.30 4.21 -9.39
N ALA A 42 10.46 3.37 -8.37
CA ALA A 42 11.32 3.67 -7.23
C ALA A 42 12.75 3.25 -7.55
N VAL A 43 13.71 4.09 -7.20
CA VAL A 43 15.14 3.77 -7.30
C VAL A 43 15.68 3.56 -5.88
N LEU A 44 16.25 2.40 -5.62
CA LEU A 44 16.70 2.01 -4.29
C LEU A 44 18.20 1.71 -4.31
N GLU A 45 18.91 2.18 -3.28
CA GLU A 45 20.29 1.82 -3.06
C GLU A 45 20.35 0.52 -2.27
N THR A 46 21.02 -0.50 -2.80
CA THR A 46 21.07 -1.83 -2.19
C THR A 46 22.40 -2.09 -1.45
N GLY A 47 23.40 -1.25 -1.62
CA GLY A 47 24.74 -1.49 -1.07
C GLY A 47 25.56 -2.54 -1.82
N GLY A 48 25.03 -3.08 -2.93
CA GLY A 48 25.65 -4.14 -3.72
C GLY A 48 25.38 -5.53 -3.17
N GLY A 49 25.90 -6.55 -3.84
CA GLY A 49 25.72 -7.94 -3.43
C GLY A 49 24.38 -8.54 -3.86
N ARG A 50 23.96 -9.57 -3.14
CA ARG A 50 22.71 -10.29 -3.45
C ARG A 50 21.52 -9.64 -2.79
N VAL A 51 20.39 -9.71 -3.46
CA VAL A 51 19.11 -9.17 -2.98
C VAL A 51 18.09 -10.30 -2.96
N ALA A 52 17.34 -10.42 -1.87
CA ALA A 52 16.17 -11.29 -1.82
C ALA A 52 14.95 -10.46 -2.21
N PHE A 53 14.11 -11.02 -3.07
CA PHE A 53 12.90 -10.37 -3.55
C PHE A 53 11.72 -11.33 -3.39
N THR A 54 10.63 -10.85 -2.84
CA THR A 54 9.39 -11.61 -2.68
C THR A 54 8.20 -10.76 -3.04
N THR A 55 7.13 -11.40 -3.49
CA THR A 55 5.84 -10.75 -3.77
C THR A 55 4.74 -11.65 -3.25
N ASP A 56 3.81 -11.03 -2.53
CA ASP A 56 2.64 -11.73 -2.02
C ASP A 56 1.39 -10.90 -2.26
N THR A 57 0.26 -11.56 -2.37
CA THR A 57 -1.05 -10.92 -2.42
C THR A 57 -1.91 -11.42 -1.28
N TYR A 58 -2.72 -10.53 -0.72
CA TYR A 58 -3.53 -10.84 0.45
C TYR A 58 -4.99 -10.53 0.18
N VAL A 59 -5.85 -11.49 0.48
CA VAL A 59 -7.30 -11.37 0.43
C VAL A 59 -7.85 -11.92 1.73
N VAL A 60 -8.59 -11.11 2.46
CA VAL A 60 -9.21 -11.53 3.72
C VAL A 60 -10.56 -10.82 3.91
N GLN A 61 -11.52 -11.55 4.46
CA GLN A 61 -12.84 -11.04 4.81
C GLN A 61 -13.12 -11.42 6.27
N PRO A 62 -13.53 -10.48 7.12
CA PRO A 62 -13.59 -9.05 6.88
C PRO A 62 -12.21 -8.41 6.79
N LEU A 63 -12.15 -7.18 6.22
CA LEU A 63 -10.88 -6.45 6.05
C LEU A 63 -10.27 -6.03 7.39
N GLU A 64 -11.10 -5.73 8.37
CA GLU A 64 -10.70 -5.49 9.75
C GLU A 64 -11.21 -6.64 10.62
N PHE A 65 -10.37 -7.15 11.52
CA PHE A 65 -10.69 -8.31 12.37
C PHE A 65 -10.03 -8.14 13.75
N PRO A 66 -10.45 -8.94 14.76
CA PRO A 66 -9.80 -8.85 16.06
C PRO A 66 -8.30 -9.11 15.96
N GLY A 67 -7.51 -8.14 16.42
CA GLY A 67 -6.05 -8.21 16.42
C GLY A 67 -5.37 -7.62 15.19
N GLY A 68 -6.13 -7.19 14.16
CA GLY A 68 -5.49 -6.60 13.00
C GLY A 68 -6.42 -6.26 11.85
N ASP A 69 -5.83 -6.11 10.68
CA ASP A 69 -6.52 -5.86 9.43
C ASP A 69 -5.65 -6.35 8.26
N ILE A 70 -6.18 -6.23 7.04
CA ILE A 70 -5.47 -6.69 5.85
C ILE A 70 -4.14 -5.96 5.64
N GLY A 71 -4.02 -4.68 6.03
CA GLY A 71 -2.77 -3.92 5.90
C GLY A 71 -1.68 -4.48 6.79
N LYS A 72 -1.98 -4.69 8.06
CA LYS A 72 -1.06 -5.30 9.01
C LYS A 72 -0.68 -6.72 8.59
N LEU A 73 -1.66 -7.51 8.16
CA LEU A 73 -1.43 -8.86 7.67
C LEU A 73 -0.46 -8.86 6.48
N ALA A 74 -0.68 -7.98 5.51
CA ALA A 74 0.14 -7.92 4.30
C ALA A 74 1.59 -7.57 4.62
N VAL A 75 1.83 -6.58 5.46
CA VAL A 75 3.18 -6.17 5.82
C VAL A 75 3.86 -7.25 6.66
N CYS A 76 3.21 -7.76 7.68
CA CYS A 76 3.79 -8.80 8.55
C CYS A 76 4.09 -10.07 7.78
N GLY A 77 3.19 -10.51 6.90
CA GLY A 77 3.41 -11.72 6.11
C GLY A 77 4.55 -11.58 5.12
N THR A 78 4.67 -10.43 4.47
CA THR A 78 5.73 -10.18 3.51
C THR A 78 7.09 -10.07 4.20
N ILE A 79 7.17 -9.36 5.32
CA ILE A 79 8.39 -9.26 6.15
C ILE A 79 8.81 -10.65 6.64
N ASN A 80 7.85 -11.49 7.01
CA ASN A 80 8.12 -12.86 7.47
C ASN A 80 8.78 -13.70 6.38
N ASP A 81 8.34 -13.57 5.13
CA ASP A 81 8.96 -14.28 4.00
C ASP A 81 10.42 -13.89 3.81
N LEU A 82 10.76 -12.62 3.98
CA LEU A 82 12.15 -12.16 3.95
C LEU A 82 12.94 -12.69 5.15
N ALA A 83 12.34 -12.68 6.33
CA ALA A 83 13.01 -13.10 7.56
C ALA A 83 13.39 -14.58 7.52
N VAL A 84 12.52 -15.45 7.00
CA VAL A 84 12.83 -16.90 6.92
C VAL A 84 13.94 -17.19 5.90
N CYS A 85 14.21 -16.28 4.98
CA CYS A 85 15.34 -16.35 4.06
C CYS A 85 16.62 -15.71 4.61
N GLY A 86 16.57 -15.18 5.83
CA GLY A 86 17.69 -14.47 6.45
C GLY A 86 17.95 -13.09 5.88
N ALA A 87 16.98 -12.52 5.17
CA ALA A 87 17.12 -11.21 4.55
C ALA A 87 16.65 -10.09 5.48
N LYS A 88 17.30 -8.94 5.38
CA LYS A 88 16.89 -7.71 6.06
C LYS A 88 16.00 -6.90 5.12
N PRO A 89 14.81 -6.48 5.55
CA PRO A 89 13.95 -5.65 4.70
C PRO A 89 14.64 -4.32 4.36
N LEU A 90 14.66 -4.00 3.06
CA LEU A 90 15.15 -2.72 2.56
C LEU A 90 13.99 -1.79 2.22
N ALA A 91 12.99 -2.31 1.51
CA ALA A 91 11.83 -1.55 1.10
C ALA A 91 10.67 -2.50 0.81
N LEU A 92 9.46 -1.95 0.79
CA LEU A 92 8.26 -2.66 0.39
C LEU A 92 7.60 -1.90 -0.75
N SER A 93 7.09 -2.63 -1.72
CA SER A 93 6.12 -2.08 -2.67
C SER A 93 4.73 -2.56 -2.29
N MET A 94 3.73 -1.75 -2.58
CA MET A 94 2.34 -2.10 -2.26
C MET A 94 1.48 -1.91 -3.50
N GLY A 95 0.86 -2.98 -3.94
CA GLY A 95 -0.19 -2.94 -4.95
C GLY A 95 -1.55 -2.96 -4.26
N LEU A 96 -2.45 -2.12 -4.70
CA LEU A 96 -3.80 -2.04 -4.17
C LEU A 96 -4.80 -2.37 -5.27
N VAL A 97 -5.66 -3.36 -5.00
CA VAL A 97 -6.83 -3.64 -5.83
C VAL A 97 -8.04 -3.28 -4.99
N LEU A 98 -8.70 -2.20 -5.34
CA LEU A 98 -9.78 -1.62 -4.55
C LEU A 98 -11.13 -1.87 -5.23
N GLN A 99 -12.08 -2.37 -4.46
CA GLN A 99 -13.43 -2.59 -4.94
C GLN A 99 -14.19 -1.26 -4.95
N GLU A 100 -14.94 -1.02 -6.01
CA GLU A 100 -15.86 0.12 -6.05
C GLU A 100 -16.83 0.05 -4.86
N GLY A 101 -17.05 1.19 -4.21
CA GLY A 101 -17.90 1.28 -3.03
C GLY A 101 -17.18 1.12 -1.71
N LEU A 102 -15.89 0.75 -1.71
CA LEU A 102 -15.10 0.69 -0.49
C LEU A 102 -15.08 2.06 0.19
N GLU A 103 -15.30 2.09 1.50
CA GLU A 103 -15.21 3.33 2.26
C GLU A 103 -13.76 3.82 2.31
N ILE A 104 -13.54 5.08 1.96
CA ILE A 104 -12.20 5.68 1.98
C ILE A 104 -11.64 5.74 3.40
N ASP A 105 -12.49 5.97 4.41
CA ASP A 105 -12.04 5.95 5.80
C ASP A 105 -11.53 4.57 6.23
N LEU A 106 -12.15 3.50 5.75
CA LEU A 106 -11.64 2.14 5.98
C LEU A 106 -10.27 1.96 5.31
N LEU A 107 -10.12 2.42 4.08
CA LEU A 107 -8.83 2.38 3.37
C LEU A 107 -7.75 3.13 4.15
N ARG A 108 -8.06 4.32 4.68
CA ARG A 108 -7.11 5.07 5.52
C ARG A 108 -6.66 4.26 6.73
N ARG A 109 -7.60 3.66 7.46
CA ARG A 109 -7.27 2.86 8.66
C ARG A 109 -6.37 1.69 8.32
N VAL A 110 -6.67 0.99 7.22
CA VAL A 110 -5.88 -0.15 6.75
C VAL A 110 -4.46 0.28 6.38
N LEU A 111 -4.33 1.38 5.65
CA LEU A 111 -3.02 1.89 5.24
C LEU A 111 -2.23 2.43 6.45
N ASP A 112 -2.88 3.07 7.40
CA ASP A 112 -2.23 3.55 8.62
C ASP A 112 -1.68 2.40 9.48
N SER A 113 -2.34 1.25 9.48
CA SER A 113 -1.91 0.10 10.27
C SER A 113 -0.78 -0.69 9.61
N ALA A 114 -0.63 -0.52 8.31
CA ALA A 114 0.38 -1.24 7.52
C ALA A 114 1.83 -0.84 7.81
#